data_c550f6a3802bcdc0b636d6e9a0b4d426
#
_entry.id   c550f6a3802bcdc0b636d6e9a0b4d426
#
_cell.length_a   1.000
_cell.length_b   1.000
_cell.length_c   1.000
_cell.angle_alpha   90.00
_cell.angle_beta   90.00
_cell.angle_gamma   90.00
#
_symmetry.space_group_name_H-M   'P 1'
#
loop_
_entity.id
_entity.type
_entity.pdbx_description
1 polymer ?
#
loop_
_entity_poly.entity_id
_entity_poly.type
_entity_poly.pdbx_seq_one_letter_code
_entity_poly.pdbx_strand_id
1 'polypeptide(L)'
;MAYNIGPKIGIDGEAEFRRQISQINTEYKTLVAQTKAVTAEFDKNGDEQGKLRATAAQLQKQIDNQRSKVSLLENAWGKAKTKFGDSSIEAQRLEGALYDAQAEVSKLEKELANADTELAAASEAFRGAGGDAGDFTDSAQDAADKIA
;
A
#
# COMPACT_ATOMS: atom_id res chain seq x y z
N MET A 1 -11.63 2.28 -10.77
CA MET A 1 -11.47 1.82 -12.12
C MET A 1 -10.76 0.49 -12.15
N ALA A 2 -11.33 -0.42 -12.84
CA ALA A 2 -10.66 -1.70 -12.99
C ALA A 2 -9.38 -1.48 -13.78
N TYR A 3 -8.31 -2.03 -13.29
CA TYR A 3 -7.06 -1.95 -13.96
C TYR A 3 -7.13 -2.66 -15.29
N ASN A 4 -6.87 -1.95 -16.34
CA ASN A 4 -7.00 -2.51 -17.68
C ASN A 4 -5.65 -2.92 -18.24
N ILE A 5 -5.36 -4.22 -18.18
CA ILE A 5 -4.16 -4.80 -18.78
C ILE A 5 -4.35 -4.92 -20.30
N GLY A 6 -5.55 -4.68 -20.78
CA GLY A 6 -5.88 -4.76 -22.20
C GLY A 6 -6.31 -6.14 -22.63
N PRO A 7 -6.29 -6.41 -23.94
CA PRO A 7 -6.71 -7.70 -24.47
C PRO A 7 -5.76 -8.81 -24.06
N LYS A 8 -6.12 -10.04 -24.43
CA LYS A 8 -5.32 -11.22 -24.13
C LYS A 8 -3.86 -11.02 -24.54
N ILE A 9 -2.95 -11.36 -23.64
CA ILE A 9 -1.51 -11.18 -23.84
C ILE A 9 -0.88 -12.39 -24.52
N GLY A 10 -1.31 -13.58 -24.15
CA GLY A 10 -0.78 -14.83 -24.69
C GLY A 10 0.45 -15.35 -23.96
N ILE A 11 0.61 -15.01 -22.68
CA ILE A 11 1.68 -15.54 -21.83
C ILE A 11 1.21 -16.77 -21.08
N ASP A 12 2.15 -17.60 -20.65
CA ASP A 12 1.83 -18.79 -19.85
C ASP A 12 1.25 -18.36 -18.51
N GLY A 13 0.16 -19.02 -18.10
CA GLY A 13 -0.48 -18.73 -16.83
C GLY A 13 -1.28 -17.44 -16.83
N GLU A 14 -1.63 -16.94 -18.00
CA GLU A 14 -2.34 -15.67 -18.12
C GLU A 14 -3.67 -15.64 -17.36
N ALA A 15 -4.46 -16.70 -17.42
CA ALA A 15 -5.74 -16.75 -16.74
C ALA A 15 -5.57 -16.58 -15.23
N GLU A 16 -4.60 -17.26 -14.65
CA GLU A 16 -4.29 -17.16 -13.24
C GLU A 16 -3.75 -15.77 -12.90
N PHE A 17 -2.87 -15.24 -13.72
CA PHE A 17 -2.33 -13.89 -13.57
C PHE A 17 -3.46 -12.85 -13.52
N ARG A 18 -4.38 -12.91 -14.49
CA ARG A 18 -5.51 -11.97 -14.54
C ARG A 18 -6.44 -12.11 -13.35
N ARG A 19 -6.66 -13.34 -12.91
CA ARG A 19 -7.48 -13.61 -11.73
C ARG A 19 -6.84 -12.99 -10.49
N GLN A 20 -5.55 -13.17 -10.31
CA GLN A 20 -4.82 -12.62 -9.17
C GLN A 20 -4.79 -11.10 -9.18
N ILE A 21 -4.60 -10.49 -10.36
CA ILE A 21 -4.62 -9.03 -10.49
C ILE A 21 -6.01 -8.49 -10.14
N SER A 22 -7.07 -9.14 -10.63
CA SER A 22 -8.44 -8.73 -10.33
C SER A 22 -8.71 -8.82 -8.83
N GLN A 23 -8.27 -9.89 -8.20
CA GLN A 23 -8.41 -10.10 -6.76
C GLN A 23 -7.68 -9.01 -5.97
N ILE A 24 -6.44 -8.71 -6.35
CA ILE A 24 -5.64 -7.67 -5.70
C ILE A 24 -6.31 -6.31 -5.84
N ASN A 25 -6.84 -5.99 -7.01
CA ASN A 25 -7.54 -4.73 -7.23
C ASN A 25 -8.78 -4.60 -6.36
N THR A 26 -9.53 -5.68 -6.20
CA THR A 26 -10.70 -5.72 -5.34
C THR A 26 -10.30 -5.54 -3.87
N GLU A 27 -9.27 -6.25 -3.44
CA GLU A 27 -8.74 -6.12 -2.08
C GLU A 27 -8.25 -4.72 -1.80
N TYR A 28 -7.59 -4.09 -2.77
CA TYR A 28 -7.10 -2.72 -2.62
C TYR A 28 -8.25 -1.74 -2.40
N LYS A 29 -9.33 -1.86 -3.16
CA LYS A 29 -10.52 -1.03 -2.98
C LYS A 29 -11.10 -1.20 -1.58
N THR A 30 -11.14 -2.44 -1.10
CA THR A 30 -11.63 -2.74 0.24
C THR A 30 -10.73 -2.10 1.30
N LEU A 31 -9.42 -2.20 1.13
CA LEU A 31 -8.47 -1.59 2.06
C LEU A 31 -8.60 -0.07 2.11
N VAL A 32 -8.78 0.56 0.96
CA VAL A 32 -8.99 2.02 0.88
C VAL A 32 -10.29 2.40 1.61
N ALA A 33 -11.36 1.64 1.39
CA ALA A 33 -12.64 1.89 2.06
C ALA A 33 -12.53 1.71 3.58
N GLN A 34 -11.81 0.67 4.02
CA GLN A 34 -11.56 0.43 5.44
C GLN A 34 -10.77 1.57 6.07
N THR A 35 -9.80 2.09 5.35
CA THR A 35 -9.00 3.22 5.83
C THR A 35 -9.88 4.44 6.08
N LYS A 36 -10.77 4.74 5.15
CA LYS A 36 -11.70 5.86 5.30
C LYS A 36 -12.62 5.66 6.50
N ALA A 37 -13.15 4.46 6.67
CA ALA A 37 -14.06 4.15 7.77
C ALA A 37 -13.36 4.27 9.13
N VAL A 38 -12.15 3.74 9.23
CA VAL A 38 -11.38 3.77 10.47
C VAL A 38 -10.99 5.21 10.82
N THR A 39 -10.51 5.99 9.87
CA THR A 39 -10.11 7.37 10.13
C THR A 39 -11.31 8.23 10.52
N ALA A 40 -12.46 8.02 9.89
CA ALA A 40 -13.69 8.76 10.24
C ALA A 40 -14.12 8.49 11.69
N GLU A 41 -13.95 7.25 12.14
CA GLU A 41 -14.30 6.88 13.50
C GLU A 41 -13.43 7.60 14.52
N PHE A 42 -12.11 7.66 14.28
CA PHE A 42 -11.20 8.38 15.15
C PHE A 42 -11.40 9.89 15.10
N ASP A 43 -11.79 10.44 13.94
CA ASP A 43 -12.11 11.86 13.82
C ASP A 43 -13.28 12.24 14.72
N LYS A 44 -14.30 11.40 14.81
CA LYS A 44 -15.43 11.62 15.70
C LYS A 44 -15.02 11.70 17.15
N ASN A 45 -14.05 10.90 17.54
CA ASN A 45 -13.60 10.79 18.92
C ASN A 45 -12.51 11.79 19.28
N GLY A 46 -11.95 12.46 18.30
CA GLY A 46 -10.86 13.41 18.52
C GLY A 46 -9.54 12.76 18.92
N ASP A 47 -9.39 11.47 18.67
CA ASP A 47 -8.18 10.71 19.04
C ASP A 47 -7.18 10.74 17.88
N GLU A 48 -6.40 11.80 17.80
CA GLU A 48 -5.43 11.98 16.72
C GLU A 48 -4.33 10.91 16.71
N GLN A 49 -3.86 10.50 17.86
CA GLN A 49 -2.84 9.45 17.92
C GLN A 49 -3.35 8.11 17.50
N GLY A 50 -4.55 7.75 17.95
CA GLY A 50 -5.20 6.51 17.53
C GLY A 50 -5.44 6.52 16.03
N LYS A 51 -5.86 7.66 15.48
CA LYS A 51 -6.06 7.84 14.05
C LYS A 51 -4.76 7.61 13.28
N LEU A 52 -3.66 8.21 13.73
CA LEU A 52 -2.37 8.06 13.06
C LEU A 52 -1.90 6.60 13.08
N ARG A 53 -2.04 5.92 14.22
CA ARG A 53 -1.66 4.50 14.30
C ARG A 53 -2.51 3.63 13.39
N ALA A 54 -3.81 3.87 13.38
CA ALA A 54 -4.72 3.10 12.53
C ALA A 54 -4.46 3.37 11.04
N THR A 55 -4.21 4.63 10.70
CA THR A 55 -3.86 5.02 9.33
C THR A 55 -2.57 4.32 8.88
N ALA A 56 -1.55 4.33 9.74
CA ALA A 56 -0.28 3.68 9.42
C ALA A 56 -0.46 2.17 9.21
N ALA A 57 -1.27 1.52 10.04
CA ALA A 57 -1.54 0.09 9.89
C ALA A 57 -2.26 -0.21 8.57
N GLN A 58 -3.24 0.62 8.21
CA GLN A 58 -3.96 0.44 6.95
C GLN A 58 -3.06 0.71 5.74
N LEU A 59 -2.22 1.73 5.82
CA LEU A 59 -1.26 2.02 4.75
C LEU A 59 -0.30 0.86 4.53
N GLN A 60 0.15 0.22 5.61
CA GLN A 60 1.03 -0.95 5.47
C GLN A 60 0.32 -2.08 4.73
N LYS A 61 -0.95 -2.32 5.02
CA LYS A 61 -1.73 -3.34 4.30
C LYS A 61 -1.87 -2.99 2.83
N GLN A 62 -2.11 -1.72 2.52
CA GLN A 62 -2.21 -1.26 1.14
C GLN A 62 -0.87 -1.43 0.40
N ILE A 63 0.24 -1.12 1.07
CA ILE A 63 1.58 -1.29 0.52
C ILE A 63 1.83 -2.76 0.20
N ASP A 64 1.54 -3.65 1.13
CA ASP A 64 1.75 -5.09 0.93
C ASP A 64 0.92 -5.60 -0.25
N ASN A 65 -0.33 -5.15 -0.35
CA ASN A 65 -1.21 -5.50 -1.46
C ASN A 65 -0.62 -5.05 -2.79
N GLN A 66 -0.15 -3.80 -2.87
CA GLN A 66 0.39 -3.25 -4.12
C GLN A 66 1.77 -3.83 -4.45
N ARG A 67 2.56 -4.21 -3.47
CA ARG A 67 3.83 -4.91 -3.72
C ARG A 67 3.58 -6.28 -4.34
N SER A 68 2.52 -6.97 -3.92
CA SER A 68 2.12 -8.23 -4.55
C SER A 68 1.75 -8.01 -6.00
N LYS A 69 1.05 -6.91 -6.29
CA LYS A 69 0.70 -6.54 -7.66
C LYS A 69 1.96 -6.29 -8.50
N VAL A 70 2.93 -5.57 -7.94
CA VAL A 70 4.22 -5.32 -8.61
C VAL A 70 4.90 -6.64 -8.97
N SER A 71 4.96 -7.59 -8.03
CA SER A 71 5.60 -8.88 -8.27
C SER A 71 4.92 -9.65 -9.39
N LEU A 72 3.59 -9.66 -9.41
CA LEU A 72 2.83 -10.33 -10.46
C LEU A 72 3.10 -9.69 -11.83
N LEU A 73 3.12 -8.36 -11.87
CA LEU A 73 3.37 -7.63 -13.11
C LEU A 73 4.79 -7.80 -13.61
N GLU A 74 5.79 -7.82 -12.70
CA GLU A 74 7.18 -8.08 -13.07
C GLU A 74 7.33 -9.45 -13.71
N ASN A 75 6.68 -10.45 -13.13
CA ASN A 75 6.73 -11.82 -13.66
C ASN A 75 6.09 -11.89 -15.04
N ALA A 76 4.90 -11.31 -15.19
CA ALA A 76 4.19 -11.29 -16.47
C ALA A 76 4.97 -10.52 -17.54
N TRP A 77 5.56 -9.41 -17.16
CA TRP A 77 6.40 -8.60 -18.06
C TRP A 77 7.61 -9.40 -18.55
N GLY A 78 8.27 -10.10 -17.62
CA GLY A 78 9.40 -10.98 -17.99
C GLY A 78 8.98 -12.05 -19.00
N LYS A 79 7.83 -12.66 -18.80
CA LYS A 79 7.30 -13.67 -19.73
C LYS A 79 6.99 -13.07 -21.09
N ALA A 80 6.38 -11.89 -21.11
CA ALA A 80 6.04 -11.22 -22.37
C ALA A 80 7.30 -10.80 -23.13
N LYS A 81 8.32 -10.29 -22.46
CA LYS A 81 9.60 -9.94 -23.09
C LYS A 81 10.25 -11.15 -23.71
N THR A 82 10.24 -12.26 -23.00
CA THR A 82 10.87 -13.50 -23.49
C THR A 82 10.12 -14.04 -24.71
N LYS A 83 8.80 -14.00 -24.67
CA LYS A 83 7.97 -14.60 -25.73
C LYS A 83 7.83 -13.71 -26.96
N PHE A 84 7.64 -12.41 -26.75
CA PHE A 84 7.29 -11.46 -27.83
C PHE A 84 8.37 -10.43 -28.13
N GLY A 85 9.38 -10.30 -27.26
CA GLY A 85 10.45 -9.33 -27.41
C GLY A 85 10.22 -8.10 -26.54
N ASP A 86 11.32 -7.42 -26.21
CA ASP A 86 11.31 -6.26 -25.30
C ASP A 86 10.48 -5.10 -25.83
N SER A 87 10.45 -4.93 -27.15
CA SER A 87 9.73 -3.83 -27.79
C SER A 87 8.31 -4.16 -28.18
N SER A 88 7.84 -5.37 -27.85
CA SER A 88 6.48 -5.79 -28.21
C SER A 88 5.43 -4.96 -27.50
N ILE A 89 4.25 -4.87 -28.11
CA ILE A 89 3.11 -4.17 -27.50
C ILE A 89 2.74 -4.83 -26.17
N GLU A 90 2.80 -6.16 -26.14
CA GLU A 90 2.49 -6.94 -24.94
C GLU A 90 3.43 -6.56 -23.78
N ALA A 91 4.73 -6.50 -24.05
CA ALA A 91 5.71 -6.14 -23.06
C ALA A 91 5.54 -4.68 -22.61
N GLN A 92 5.28 -3.77 -23.56
CA GLN A 92 5.09 -2.35 -23.24
C GLN A 92 3.86 -2.11 -22.37
N ARG A 93 2.77 -2.83 -22.63
CA ARG A 93 1.56 -2.72 -21.80
C ARG A 93 1.81 -3.14 -20.36
N LEU A 94 2.52 -4.26 -20.19
CA LEU A 94 2.83 -4.75 -18.86
C LEU A 94 3.84 -3.85 -18.14
N GLU A 95 4.78 -3.29 -18.89
CA GLU A 95 5.74 -2.33 -18.34
C GLU A 95 5.03 -1.08 -17.81
N GLY A 96 4.08 -0.54 -18.58
CA GLY A 96 3.28 0.59 -18.14
C GLY A 96 2.50 0.29 -16.87
N ALA A 97 1.90 -0.88 -16.83
CA ALA A 97 1.16 -1.36 -15.66
C ALA A 97 2.08 -1.47 -14.43
N LEU A 98 3.28 -2.00 -14.65
CA LEU A 98 4.28 -2.15 -13.60
C LEU A 98 4.70 -0.81 -13.04
N TYR A 99 4.97 0.16 -13.91
CA TYR A 99 5.33 1.51 -13.47
C TYR A 99 4.21 2.17 -12.67
N ASP A 100 2.97 2.00 -13.08
CA ASP A 100 1.82 2.54 -12.35
C ASP A 100 1.73 1.92 -10.95
N ALA A 101 1.93 0.61 -10.85
CA ALA A 101 1.89 -0.07 -9.56
C ALA A 101 3.06 0.35 -8.66
N GLN A 102 4.25 0.50 -9.24
CA GLN A 102 5.42 0.97 -8.50
C GLN A 102 5.21 2.40 -8.00
N ALA A 103 4.62 3.26 -8.81
CA ALA A 103 4.30 4.63 -8.41
C ALA A 103 3.31 4.65 -7.25
N GLU A 104 2.32 3.75 -7.27
CA GLU A 104 1.35 3.65 -6.18
C GLU A 104 2.03 3.19 -4.88
N VAL A 105 2.95 2.21 -4.96
CA VAL A 105 3.72 1.78 -3.79
C VAL A 105 4.53 2.95 -3.22
N SER A 106 5.22 3.70 -4.07
CA SER A 106 6.02 4.85 -3.63
C SER A 106 5.17 5.91 -2.94
N LYS A 107 4.00 6.18 -3.49
CA LYS A 107 3.05 7.13 -2.91
C LYS A 107 2.60 6.68 -1.52
N LEU A 108 2.24 5.40 -1.39
CA LEU A 108 1.79 4.85 -0.12
C LEU A 108 2.91 4.82 0.91
N GLU A 109 4.12 4.49 0.49
CA GLU A 109 5.29 4.51 1.38
C GLU A 109 5.56 5.90 1.92
N LYS A 110 5.40 6.92 1.07
CA LYS A 110 5.55 8.31 1.47
C LYS A 110 4.46 8.72 2.47
N GLU A 111 3.23 8.32 2.22
CA GLU A 111 2.12 8.57 3.15
C GLU A 111 2.36 7.89 4.49
N LEU A 112 2.87 6.65 4.47
CA LEU A 112 3.20 5.93 5.69
C LEU A 112 4.32 6.63 6.45
N ALA A 113 5.37 7.06 5.77
CA ALA A 113 6.47 7.80 6.40
C ALA A 113 5.97 9.09 7.04
N ASN A 114 5.04 9.79 6.40
CA ASN A 114 4.43 11.00 6.96
C ASN A 114 3.62 10.68 8.21
N ALA A 115 2.84 9.61 8.19
CA ALA A 115 2.04 9.19 9.35
C ALA A 115 2.95 8.82 10.52
N ASP A 116 4.04 8.10 10.25
CA ASP A 116 5.01 7.72 11.28
C ASP A 116 5.69 8.96 11.87
N THR A 117 6.03 9.92 11.04
CA THR A 117 6.65 11.18 11.49
C THR A 117 5.68 11.97 12.38
N GLU A 118 4.41 12.05 11.97
CA GLU A 118 3.40 12.75 12.75
C GLU A 118 3.13 12.02 14.07
N LEU A 119 3.14 10.70 14.06
CA LEU A 119 2.94 9.90 15.27
C LEU A 119 4.09 10.11 16.24
N ALA A 120 5.33 10.13 15.75
CA ALA A 120 6.50 10.40 16.58
C ALA A 120 6.44 11.81 17.17
N ALA A 121 6.04 12.80 16.37
CA ALA A 121 5.90 14.19 16.85
C ALA A 121 4.81 14.30 17.90
N ALA A 122 3.68 13.62 17.73
CA ALA A 122 2.59 13.61 18.70
C ALA A 122 3.03 12.96 20.02
N SER A 123 3.79 11.87 19.95
CA SER A 123 4.33 11.21 21.13
C SER A 123 5.32 12.11 21.88
N GLU A 124 6.16 12.82 21.16
CA GLU A 124 7.14 13.74 21.73
C GLU A 124 6.44 14.93 22.39
N ALA A 125 5.42 15.50 21.74
CA ALA A 125 4.65 16.59 22.30
C ALA A 125 3.94 16.18 23.59
N PHE A 126 3.40 14.95 23.61
CA PHE A 126 2.74 14.40 24.80
C PHE A 126 3.74 14.24 25.94
N ARG A 127 4.92 13.72 25.65
CA ARG A 127 5.98 13.56 26.64
C ARG A 127 6.36 14.91 27.25
N GLY A 128 6.53 15.93 26.42
CA GLY A 128 6.90 17.27 26.86
C GLY A 128 5.84 17.92 27.71
N ALA A 129 4.57 17.65 27.45
CA ALA A 129 3.46 18.24 28.17
C ALA A 129 3.12 17.50 29.47
N GLY A 130 3.26 16.17 29.45
CA GLY A 130 2.72 15.33 30.51
C GLY A 130 3.65 14.99 31.66
N GLY A 131 4.92 14.97 31.40
CA GLY A 131 5.90 14.57 32.43
C GLY A 131 5.83 13.10 32.84
N ASP A 132 4.76 12.39 32.52
CA ASP A 132 4.58 10.98 32.86
C ASP A 132 4.21 10.22 31.58
N ALA A 133 5.03 10.40 30.58
CA ALA A 133 4.76 9.87 29.26
C ALA A 133 5.61 8.63 28.93
N GLY A 134 6.36 8.11 29.88
CA GLY A 134 7.23 6.95 29.64
C GLY A 134 6.49 5.76 29.03
N ASP A 135 5.44 5.31 29.70
CA ASP A 135 4.63 4.17 29.22
C ASP A 135 3.96 4.47 27.89
N PHE A 136 3.45 5.68 27.75
CA PHE A 136 2.81 6.10 26.54
C PHE A 136 3.79 6.14 25.37
N THR A 137 4.99 6.65 25.61
CA THR A 137 6.04 6.72 24.60
C THR A 137 6.44 5.30 24.15
N ASP A 138 6.59 4.39 25.11
CA ASP A 138 6.92 2.99 24.82
C ASP A 138 5.83 2.33 23.97
N SER A 139 4.56 2.58 24.30
CA SER A 139 3.45 2.03 23.54
C SER A 139 3.42 2.57 22.10
N ALA A 140 3.70 3.86 21.93
CA ALA A 140 3.75 4.48 20.60
C ALA A 140 4.90 3.91 19.79
N GLN A 141 6.05 3.69 20.42
CA GLN A 141 7.22 3.12 19.77
C GLN A 141 6.95 1.68 19.35
N ASP A 142 6.31 0.88 20.21
CA ASP A 142 5.94 -0.49 19.88
C ASP A 142 5.01 -0.53 18.67
N ALA A 143 4.04 0.37 18.61
CA ALA A 143 3.11 0.44 17.49
C ALA A 143 3.85 0.77 16.18
N ALA A 144 4.78 1.72 16.24
CA ALA A 144 5.58 2.10 15.07
C ALA A 144 6.47 0.95 14.62
N ASP A 145 7.10 0.24 15.56
CA ASP A 145 7.96 -0.91 15.25
C ASP A 145 7.19 -2.03 14.58
N LYS A 146 5.96 -2.27 15.00
CA LYS A 146 5.11 -3.31 14.41
C LYS A 146 4.65 -2.94 13.01
N ILE A 147 4.50 -1.67 12.73
CA ILE A 147 4.06 -1.18 11.42
C ILE A 147 5.23 -1.16 10.44
N ALA A 148 6.39 -0.81 10.91
CA ALA A 148 7.59 -0.77 10.07
C ALA A 148 8.06 -2.18 9.68
#